data_8cf595cc0760e8165b17aa24ff44fcb8
#
_entry.id   8cf595cc0760e8165b17aa24ff44fcb8
#
_cell.length_a   1.000
_cell.length_b   1.000
_cell.length_c   1.000
_cell.angle_alpha   90.00
_cell.angle_beta   90.00
_cell.angle_gamma   90.00
#
_symmetry.space_group_name_H-M   'P 1'
#
loop_
_entity.id
_entity.type
_entity.pdbx_description
1 polymer ?
#
loop_
_entity_poly.entity_id
_entity_poly.type
_entity_poly.pdbx_seq_one_letter_code
_entity_poly.pdbx_strand_id
1 'polypeptide(L)'
;VTFSHTDQGTAEARWAASGLAAIAELPLGQNELAAMRFVVLAAHPDDETLGAGGLLALLHSLGADVEVLLCTAGEGSHPDSATTTPEQLAAVRLEEFAAAMRVLGMAGRWRFLGLPDRGLQELAPEIASRLREAIGRFTGPPQQLAIVAPYRDDGHADHNALGAVAADVAGVDGHGLLEYPIWYWLWASPEDPAWRSWARFPLSTEQQAAKRSAMDSQTSQIRPLSGLPGDEVLLGEGLLQHFRRSFETFAWTPPGAQLVPSPPHSSADAQRIFDAVHAKSDDPWAYTTSWYERRKRTLTLAALPQETYFSGLEIGCSIGTLTAELATRCASLLAVDASGTALDLAARRLAPFPGVSTRQLTLPADWPGGRFDLVVVSEVGYYLSAAELEVLLQRIQESMAPGGTLLLCHWRHPVSGWELDGDSVHALARNRLRWPTAGLYQERDFVLETLVAPADGSDAGDPGPPVS
;
A
#
# COMPACT_ATOMS: atom_id res chain seq x y z
N VAL A 1 -2.58 -2.64 1.20
CA VAL A 1 -3.36 -2.98 2.41
C VAL A 1 -4.24 -1.80 2.73
N THR A 2 -5.56 -1.99 2.73
CA THR A 2 -6.49 -0.96 3.19
C THR A 2 -6.73 -1.16 4.69
N PHE A 3 -6.40 -0.17 5.50
CA PHE A 3 -6.73 -0.13 6.92
C PHE A 3 -7.27 1.27 7.27
N SER A 4 -8.03 1.36 8.35
CA SER A 4 -8.47 2.62 8.93
C SER A 4 -7.79 2.82 10.28
N HIS A 5 -7.51 4.07 10.66
CA HIS A 5 -7.02 4.40 12.01
C HIS A 5 -8.00 3.97 13.11
N THR A 6 -9.28 3.73 12.77
CA THR A 6 -10.31 3.21 13.68
C THR A 6 -10.29 1.69 13.83
N ASP A 7 -9.48 0.96 13.07
CA ASP A 7 -9.36 -0.49 13.21
C ASP A 7 -8.74 -0.84 14.55
N GLN A 8 -9.23 -1.91 15.17
CA GLN A 8 -8.67 -2.38 16.45
C GLN A 8 -7.21 -2.81 16.35
N GLY A 9 -6.78 -3.21 15.15
CA GLY A 9 -5.43 -3.64 14.88
C GLY A 9 -4.99 -4.90 15.67
N THR A 10 -3.72 -5.23 15.54
CA THR A 10 -3.11 -6.34 16.28
C THR A 10 -2.68 -5.86 17.66
N ALA A 11 -3.29 -6.44 18.72
CA ALA A 11 -3.00 -6.03 20.08
C ALA A 11 -1.53 -6.23 20.46
N GLU A 12 -0.95 -5.31 21.25
CA GLU A 12 0.46 -5.37 21.69
C GLU A 12 0.79 -6.66 22.43
N ALA A 13 -0.15 -7.25 23.16
CA ALA A 13 0.04 -8.53 23.84
C ALA A 13 0.38 -9.67 22.87
N ARG A 14 -0.18 -9.68 21.63
CA ARG A 14 0.17 -10.66 20.60
C ARG A 14 1.60 -10.45 20.10
N TRP A 15 1.99 -9.21 19.87
CA TRP A 15 3.36 -8.86 19.48
C TRP A 15 4.37 -9.21 20.57
N ALA A 16 4.06 -8.91 21.84
CA ALA A 16 4.91 -9.28 22.97
C ALA A 16 5.12 -10.80 23.09
N ALA A 17 4.10 -11.60 22.76
CA ALA A 17 4.17 -13.06 22.76
C ALA A 17 4.87 -13.67 21.52
N SER A 18 5.12 -12.88 20.46
CA SER A 18 5.62 -13.38 19.17
C SER A 18 7.13 -13.66 19.12
N GLY A 19 7.87 -13.22 20.13
CA GLY A 19 9.34 -13.25 20.11
C GLY A 19 9.97 -11.97 19.52
N LEU A 20 9.20 -10.93 19.23
CA LEU A 20 9.68 -9.65 18.70
C LEU A 20 10.80 -9.05 19.57
N ALA A 21 10.71 -9.16 20.88
CA ALA A 21 11.76 -8.69 21.80
C ALA A 21 13.08 -9.51 21.73
N ALA A 22 13.08 -10.64 21.02
CA ALA A 22 14.24 -11.53 20.89
C ALA A 22 14.93 -11.45 19.51
N ILE A 23 14.46 -10.60 18.58
CA ILE A 23 15.15 -10.37 17.31
C ILE A 23 16.53 -9.75 17.56
N ALA A 24 17.41 -9.84 16.56
CA ALA A 24 18.76 -9.32 16.64
C ALA A 24 18.79 -7.84 17.03
N GLU A 25 19.78 -7.42 17.82
CA GLU A 25 20.01 -6.00 18.06
C GLU A 25 20.61 -5.34 16.83
N LEU A 26 20.32 -4.02 16.68
CA LEU A 26 20.92 -3.21 15.65
C LEU A 26 22.46 -3.25 15.82
N PRO A 27 23.21 -3.71 14.80
CA PRO A 27 24.66 -3.93 14.92
C PRO A 27 25.46 -2.63 14.77
N LEU A 28 25.05 -1.58 15.49
CA LEU A 28 25.71 -0.27 15.54
C LEU A 28 25.95 0.12 16.99
N GLY A 29 27.22 0.14 17.37
CA GLY A 29 27.63 0.58 18.70
C GLY A 29 27.56 2.12 18.87
N GLN A 30 27.58 2.62 20.12
CA GLN A 30 27.50 4.06 20.38
C GLN A 30 28.62 4.87 19.72
N ASN A 31 29.83 4.33 19.61
CA ASN A 31 30.95 4.99 18.94
C ASN A 31 30.70 5.11 17.43
N GLU A 32 30.10 4.10 16.82
CA GLU A 32 29.73 4.11 15.40
C GLU A 32 28.61 5.12 15.15
N LEU A 33 27.56 5.08 15.98
CA LEU A 33 26.46 6.04 15.93
C LEU A 33 26.95 7.48 16.09
N ALA A 34 27.89 7.74 17.01
CA ALA A 34 28.46 9.07 17.22
C ALA A 34 29.28 9.58 16.02
N ALA A 35 29.89 8.67 15.25
CA ALA A 35 30.73 9.01 14.11
C ALA A 35 29.94 9.12 12.79
N MET A 36 28.68 8.67 12.78
CA MET A 36 27.84 8.69 11.57
C MET A 36 27.02 9.99 11.51
N ARG A 37 26.62 10.33 10.29
CA ARG A 37 25.57 11.31 10.00
C ARG A 37 24.25 10.59 9.75
N PHE A 38 23.16 11.22 10.20
CA PHE A 38 21.81 10.72 9.98
C PHE A 38 20.94 11.77 9.28
N VAL A 39 20.29 11.36 8.19
CA VAL A 39 19.21 12.13 7.56
C VAL A 39 17.91 11.37 7.85
N VAL A 40 17.05 11.98 8.64
CA VAL A 40 15.78 11.38 9.10
C VAL A 40 14.65 11.96 8.30
N LEU A 41 13.85 11.13 7.67
CA LEU A 41 12.67 11.49 6.90
C LEU A 41 11.41 11.21 7.73
N ALA A 42 10.50 12.16 7.80
CA ALA A 42 9.15 11.98 8.33
C ALA A 42 8.14 12.41 7.28
N ALA A 43 7.15 11.58 7.00
CA ALA A 43 6.07 11.94 6.09
C ALA A 43 5.17 12.99 6.74
N HIS A 44 4.80 12.76 8.01
CA HIS A 44 3.93 13.61 8.80
C HIS A 44 4.57 13.97 10.15
N PRO A 45 4.13 15.07 10.81
CA PRO A 45 4.53 15.38 12.18
C PRO A 45 4.06 14.26 13.13
N ASP A 46 4.97 13.57 13.77
CA ASP A 46 4.85 12.45 14.72
C ASP A 46 5.59 11.16 14.30
N ASP A 47 5.74 10.89 13.02
CA ASP A 47 6.36 9.66 12.49
C ASP A 47 7.76 9.40 13.08
N GLU A 48 8.63 10.40 13.04
CA GLU A 48 10.01 10.32 13.54
C GLU A 48 10.04 10.11 15.08
N THR A 49 9.07 10.69 15.77
CA THR A 49 8.92 10.54 17.21
C THR A 49 8.45 9.13 17.58
N LEU A 50 7.44 8.63 16.86
CA LEU A 50 6.90 7.29 17.05
C LEU A 50 7.92 6.21 16.66
N GLY A 51 8.51 6.32 15.47
CA GLY A 51 9.39 5.29 14.91
C GLY A 51 10.81 5.31 15.43
N ALA A 52 11.38 6.49 15.67
CA ALA A 52 12.80 6.69 15.95
C ALA A 52 13.11 7.70 17.10
N GLY A 53 12.14 8.08 17.90
CA GLY A 53 12.31 9.10 18.94
C GLY A 53 13.37 8.76 19.98
N GLY A 54 13.48 7.49 20.36
CA GLY A 54 14.54 7.01 21.27
C GLY A 54 15.93 7.04 20.63
N LEU A 55 16.03 6.66 19.36
CA LEU A 55 17.26 6.79 18.58
C LEU A 55 17.68 8.26 18.47
N LEU A 56 16.76 9.16 18.12
CA LEU A 56 17.04 10.61 18.04
C LEU A 56 17.57 11.18 19.36
N ALA A 57 16.96 10.80 20.50
CA ALA A 57 17.43 11.21 21.81
C ALA A 57 18.85 10.71 22.11
N LEU A 58 19.18 9.47 21.73
CA LEU A 58 20.55 8.96 21.86
C LEU A 58 21.51 9.71 20.96
N LEU A 59 21.21 9.87 19.67
CA LEU A 59 22.06 10.58 18.72
C LEU A 59 22.39 12.00 19.17
N HIS A 60 21.39 12.69 19.74
CA HIS A 60 21.62 14.00 20.38
C HIS A 60 22.64 13.92 21.52
N SER A 61 22.47 12.95 22.43
CA SER A 61 23.36 12.80 23.59
C SER A 61 24.81 12.45 23.20
N LEU A 62 24.97 11.76 22.07
CA LEU A 62 26.27 11.42 21.50
C LEU A 62 26.89 12.58 20.69
N GLY A 63 26.16 13.65 20.43
CA GLY A 63 26.60 14.74 19.58
C GLY A 63 26.68 14.40 18.09
N ALA A 64 25.98 13.33 17.65
CA ALA A 64 25.94 12.92 16.26
C ALA A 64 25.37 14.01 15.34
N ASP A 65 25.79 14.02 14.09
CA ASP A 65 25.27 14.94 13.08
C ASP A 65 23.95 14.40 12.53
N VAL A 66 22.84 15.10 12.85
CA VAL A 66 21.48 14.69 12.50
C VAL A 66 20.74 15.84 11.84
N GLU A 67 20.08 15.57 10.71
CA GLU A 67 19.13 16.49 10.08
C GLU A 67 17.79 15.75 9.86
N VAL A 68 16.69 16.35 10.29
CA VAL A 68 15.33 15.80 10.10
C VAL A 68 14.63 16.56 8.98
N LEU A 69 14.09 15.85 8.01
CA LEU A 69 13.28 16.38 6.91
C LEU A 69 11.83 15.99 7.11
N LEU A 70 10.98 16.96 7.45
CA LEU A 70 9.53 16.79 7.53
C LEU A 70 8.92 17.10 6.18
N CYS A 71 8.22 16.14 5.57
CA CYS A 71 7.68 16.29 4.21
C CYS A 71 6.41 17.13 4.19
N THR A 72 5.38 16.76 4.96
CA THR A 72 4.06 17.41 4.98
C THR A 72 3.76 17.97 6.38
N ALA A 73 2.73 18.78 6.50
CA ALA A 73 2.21 19.20 7.79
C ALA A 73 1.13 18.24 8.35
N GLY A 74 0.77 17.18 7.58
CA GLY A 74 -0.26 16.22 7.97
C GLY A 74 -1.66 16.82 8.05
N GLU A 75 -1.92 17.84 7.23
CA GLU A 75 -3.15 18.64 7.22
C GLU A 75 -4.41 17.84 6.86
N GLY A 76 -4.24 16.69 6.23
CA GLY A 76 -5.33 15.79 5.86
C GLY A 76 -5.72 14.78 6.94
N SER A 77 -5.18 14.84 8.16
CA SER A 77 -5.44 13.83 9.21
C SER A 77 -6.90 13.78 9.66
N HIS A 78 -7.60 14.93 9.66
CA HIS A 78 -9.02 15.05 10.05
C HIS A 78 -9.84 15.66 8.91
N PRO A 79 -10.08 14.93 7.81
CA PRO A 79 -10.70 15.49 6.60
C PRO A 79 -12.15 15.90 6.80
N ASP A 80 -12.85 15.31 7.79
CA ASP A 80 -14.26 15.55 8.08
C ASP A 80 -14.45 16.48 9.29
N SER A 81 -13.39 17.11 9.79
CA SER A 81 -13.49 18.06 10.91
C SER A 81 -14.33 19.28 10.55
N ALA A 82 -15.36 19.53 11.37
CA ALA A 82 -16.19 20.73 11.25
C ALA A 82 -15.64 21.92 12.04
N THR A 83 -14.63 21.72 12.87
CA THR A 83 -14.08 22.72 13.80
C THR A 83 -12.73 23.27 13.38
N THR A 84 -11.96 22.51 12.60
CA THR A 84 -10.57 22.83 12.27
C THR A 84 -10.34 22.66 10.77
N THR A 85 -9.89 23.73 10.09
CA THR A 85 -9.56 23.64 8.68
C THR A 85 -8.19 22.94 8.48
N PRO A 86 -7.88 22.40 7.29
CA PRO A 86 -6.56 21.84 6.99
C PRO A 86 -5.41 22.81 7.29
N GLU A 87 -5.55 24.10 6.96
CA GLU A 87 -4.52 25.11 7.20
C GLU A 87 -4.32 25.41 8.71
N GLN A 88 -5.40 25.39 9.49
CA GLN A 88 -5.31 25.52 10.94
C GLN A 88 -4.64 24.30 11.57
N LEU A 89 -5.01 23.11 11.11
CA LEU A 89 -4.44 21.87 11.56
C LEU A 89 -2.94 21.78 11.21
N ALA A 90 -2.54 22.19 10.00
CA ALA A 90 -1.14 22.29 9.61
C ALA A 90 -0.32 23.15 10.56
N ALA A 91 -0.85 24.33 10.92
CA ALA A 91 -0.17 25.23 11.87
C ALA A 91 0.00 24.59 13.25
N VAL A 92 -1.06 23.96 13.77
CA VAL A 92 -1.01 23.24 15.06
C VAL A 92 0.02 22.12 15.04
N ARG A 93 -0.04 21.24 14.01
CA ARG A 93 0.86 20.09 13.92
C ARG A 93 2.33 20.48 13.75
N LEU A 94 2.63 21.57 13.03
CA LEU A 94 4.00 22.09 12.94
C LEU A 94 4.52 22.64 14.29
N GLU A 95 3.67 23.25 15.12
CA GLU A 95 4.04 23.66 16.47
C GLU A 95 4.28 22.47 17.40
N GLU A 96 3.45 21.44 17.31
CA GLU A 96 3.58 20.17 18.04
C GLU A 96 4.88 19.45 17.65
N PHE A 97 5.15 19.34 16.34
CA PHE A 97 6.40 18.80 15.81
C PHE A 97 7.62 19.57 16.36
N ALA A 98 7.60 20.90 16.28
CA ALA A 98 8.69 21.72 16.80
C ALA A 98 8.88 21.53 18.33
N ALA A 99 7.81 21.27 19.08
CA ALA A 99 7.87 20.94 20.50
C ALA A 99 8.51 19.56 20.72
N ALA A 100 8.11 18.54 19.98
CA ALA A 100 8.71 17.20 20.02
C ALA A 100 10.21 17.25 19.65
N MET A 101 10.58 17.98 18.61
CA MET A 101 11.98 18.16 18.21
C MET A 101 12.82 18.83 19.31
N ARG A 102 12.27 19.76 20.05
CA ARG A 102 12.96 20.35 21.21
C ARG A 102 13.20 19.33 22.32
N VAL A 103 12.20 18.50 22.60
CA VAL A 103 12.31 17.43 23.62
C VAL A 103 13.38 16.41 23.25
N LEU A 104 13.46 16.04 21.96
CA LEU A 104 14.42 15.07 21.44
C LEU A 104 15.83 15.67 21.18
N GLY A 105 16.03 16.97 21.47
CA GLY A 105 17.30 17.66 21.25
C GLY A 105 17.58 18.03 19.80
N MET A 106 16.56 17.98 18.94
CA MET A 106 16.65 18.28 17.51
C MET A 106 16.25 19.73 17.16
N ALA A 107 16.18 20.64 18.15
CA ALA A 107 15.88 22.04 17.91
C ALA A 107 16.87 22.65 16.89
N GLY A 108 16.34 23.24 15.79
CA GLY A 108 17.15 23.82 14.72
C GLY A 108 17.88 22.81 13.82
N ARG A 109 17.62 21.51 13.99
CA ARG A 109 18.18 20.43 13.17
C ARG A 109 17.13 19.78 12.27
N TRP A 110 16.09 20.50 11.90
CA TRP A 110 15.04 20.01 11.03
C TRP A 110 14.63 21.06 9.99
N ARG A 111 14.10 20.58 8.87
CA ARG A 111 13.53 21.39 7.80
C ARG A 111 12.16 20.87 7.43
N PHE A 112 11.23 21.77 7.21
CA PHE A 112 9.92 21.49 6.62
C PHE A 112 10.00 21.66 5.10
N LEU A 113 9.57 20.67 4.35
CA LEU A 113 9.59 20.67 2.89
C LEU A 113 8.35 21.32 2.28
N GLY A 114 7.23 21.36 3.01
CA GLY A 114 5.99 21.99 2.56
C GLY A 114 5.30 21.26 1.43
N LEU A 115 5.46 19.94 1.36
CA LEU A 115 4.79 19.11 0.37
C LEU A 115 3.35 18.82 0.84
N PRO A 116 2.39 18.60 -0.08
CA PRO A 116 1.01 18.30 0.26
C PRO A 116 0.89 16.92 0.92
N ASP A 117 0.06 16.83 1.96
CA ASP A 117 -0.33 15.56 2.57
C ASP A 117 -1.12 14.67 1.58
N ARG A 118 -0.91 13.36 1.64
CA ARG A 118 -1.48 12.35 0.72
C ARG A 118 -1.03 12.48 -0.74
N GLY A 119 0.10 13.17 -0.99
CA GLY A 119 0.62 13.42 -2.34
C GLY A 119 2.08 13.03 -2.54
N LEU A 120 2.74 12.39 -1.58
CA LEU A 120 4.19 12.15 -1.65
C LEU A 120 4.60 11.22 -2.78
N GLN A 121 3.72 10.32 -3.22
CA GLN A 121 4.02 9.39 -4.31
C GLN A 121 4.28 10.11 -5.64
N GLU A 122 3.46 11.11 -5.97
CA GLU A 122 3.61 11.90 -7.20
C GLU A 122 4.85 12.80 -7.15
N LEU A 123 5.36 13.08 -5.95
CA LEU A 123 6.51 13.95 -5.68
C LEU A 123 7.81 13.18 -5.39
N ALA A 124 7.86 11.88 -5.62
CA ALA A 124 9.04 11.06 -5.39
C ALA A 124 10.35 11.64 -5.99
N PRO A 125 10.38 12.18 -7.23
CA PRO A 125 11.59 12.80 -7.77
C PRO A 125 12.02 14.06 -7.00
N GLU A 126 11.08 14.88 -6.53
CA GLU A 126 11.38 16.08 -5.74
C GLU A 126 11.94 15.66 -4.36
N ILE A 127 11.31 14.71 -3.70
CA ILE A 127 11.77 14.16 -2.42
C ILE A 127 13.20 13.62 -2.54
N ALA A 128 13.48 12.82 -3.59
CA ALA A 128 14.82 12.32 -3.85
C ALA A 128 15.85 13.44 -4.04
N SER A 129 15.47 14.53 -4.73
CA SER A 129 16.32 15.71 -4.91
C SER A 129 16.61 16.40 -3.58
N ARG A 130 15.58 16.62 -2.73
CA ARG A 130 15.73 17.24 -1.41
C ARG A 130 16.57 16.38 -0.46
N LEU A 131 16.39 15.07 -0.52
CA LEU A 131 17.18 14.12 0.27
C LEU A 131 18.66 14.17 -0.16
N ARG A 132 18.95 14.12 -1.46
CA ARG A 132 20.34 14.25 -1.96
C ARG A 132 20.97 15.60 -1.65
N GLU A 133 20.19 16.69 -1.64
CA GLU A 133 20.65 18.00 -1.17
C GLU A 133 21.09 17.95 0.31
N ALA A 134 20.31 17.29 1.19
CA ALA A 134 20.67 17.13 2.58
C ALA A 134 21.94 16.28 2.72
N ILE A 135 22.02 15.15 2.03
CA ILE A 135 23.17 14.27 1.99
C ILE A 135 24.42 15.00 1.47
N GLY A 136 24.31 15.78 0.42
CA GLY A 136 25.43 16.52 -0.21
C GLY A 136 26.11 17.55 0.68
N ARG A 137 25.55 17.89 1.83
CA ARG A 137 26.20 18.73 2.85
C ARG A 137 27.21 17.96 3.70
N PHE A 138 27.18 16.63 3.61
CA PHE A 138 28.08 15.76 4.30
C PHE A 138 29.32 15.46 3.43
N THR A 139 30.50 15.64 3.96
CA THR A 139 31.78 15.46 3.24
C THR A 139 32.50 14.11 3.56
N GLY A 140 31.90 13.30 4.41
CA GLY A 140 32.45 11.97 4.80
C GLY A 140 32.16 10.89 3.75
N PRO A 141 32.73 9.69 3.96
CA PRO A 141 32.46 8.56 3.08
C PRO A 141 31.00 8.08 3.20
N PRO A 142 30.41 7.56 2.10
CA PRO A 142 29.01 7.11 2.08
C PRO A 142 28.64 6.14 3.22
N GLN A 143 29.59 5.31 3.67
CA GLN A 143 29.42 4.32 4.73
C GLN A 143 29.21 4.95 6.13
N GLN A 144 29.54 6.22 6.28
CA GLN A 144 29.30 6.98 7.52
C GLN A 144 27.99 7.78 7.49
N LEU A 145 27.08 7.49 6.56
CA LEU A 145 25.76 8.10 6.50
C LEU A 145 24.68 7.01 6.53
N ALA A 146 23.67 7.22 7.36
CA ALA A 146 22.45 6.42 7.35
C ALA A 146 21.23 7.31 7.11
N ILE A 147 20.35 6.86 6.25
CA ILE A 147 19.01 7.42 6.07
C ILE A 147 18.08 6.69 7.05
N VAL A 148 17.23 7.43 7.74
CA VAL A 148 16.18 6.90 8.61
C VAL A 148 14.85 7.33 8.03
N ALA A 149 13.95 6.41 7.71
CA ALA A 149 12.71 6.69 6.97
C ALA A 149 11.56 5.79 7.44
N PRO A 150 10.31 6.12 7.16
CA PRO A 150 9.20 5.18 7.31
C PRO A 150 9.45 3.89 6.53
N TYR A 151 8.94 2.77 7.05
CA TYR A 151 9.04 1.48 6.37
C TYR A 151 8.31 1.52 5.02
N ARG A 152 8.99 1.09 3.94
CA ARG A 152 8.46 1.17 2.56
C ARG A 152 7.21 0.35 2.32
N ASP A 153 6.93 -0.65 3.17
CA ASP A 153 5.73 -1.48 3.13
C ASP A 153 4.87 -1.27 4.40
N ASP A 154 4.84 -0.04 4.92
CA ASP A 154 4.11 0.35 6.13
C ASP A 154 2.59 0.33 5.96
N GLY A 155 2.12 0.39 4.71
CA GLY A 155 0.70 0.36 4.35
C GLY A 155 0.05 1.74 4.20
N HIS A 156 0.68 2.83 4.64
CA HIS A 156 0.26 4.19 4.35
C HIS A 156 0.93 4.68 3.05
N ALA A 157 0.17 5.26 2.13
CA ALA A 157 0.68 5.64 0.80
C ALA A 157 1.91 6.56 0.87
N ASP A 158 1.87 7.59 1.71
CA ASP A 158 2.98 8.53 1.87
C ASP A 158 4.20 7.90 2.53
N HIS A 159 4.00 6.97 3.51
CA HIS A 159 5.11 6.22 4.11
C HIS A 159 5.77 5.31 3.09
N ASN A 160 4.97 4.59 2.32
CA ASN A 160 5.48 3.69 1.29
C ASN A 160 6.27 4.47 0.23
N ALA A 161 5.75 5.60 -0.22
CA ALA A 161 6.44 6.46 -1.18
C ALA A 161 7.76 7.01 -0.62
N LEU A 162 7.74 7.51 0.61
CA LEU A 162 8.92 8.08 1.24
C LEU A 162 9.98 7.02 1.55
N GLY A 163 9.56 5.84 2.05
CA GLY A 163 10.44 4.70 2.29
C GLY A 163 11.07 4.16 1.01
N ALA A 164 10.31 4.08 -0.09
CA ALA A 164 10.82 3.68 -1.40
C ALA A 164 11.89 4.65 -1.90
N VAL A 165 11.63 5.97 -1.83
CA VAL A 165 12.62 6.99 -2.20
C VAL A 165 13.89 6.89 -1.35
N ALA A 166 13.74 6.69 -0.03
CA ALA A 166 14.88 6.51 0.87
C ALA A 166 15.73 5.29 0.49
N ALA A 167 15.05 4.19 0.16
CA ALA A 167 15.70 2.96 -0.27
C ALA A 167 16.45 3.11 -1.59
N ASP A 168 15.84 3.76 -2.58
CA ASP A 168 16.48 4.01 -3.88
C ASP A 168 17.74 4.87 -3.72
N VAL A 169 17.65 5.96 -2.95
CA VAL A 169 18.79 6.84 -2.71
C VAL A 169 19.89 6.12 -1.92
N ALA A 170 19.53 5.39 -0.84
CA ALA A 170 20.51 4.63 -0.06
C ALA A 170 21.22 3.55 -0.90
N GLY A 171 20.46 2.83 -1.73
CA GLY A 171 20.99 1.76 -2.58
C GLY A 171 21.92 2.26 -3.68
N VAL A 172 21.56 3.36 -4.36
CA VAL A 172 22.35 3.96 -5.42
C VAL A 172 23.66 4.58 -4.86
N ASP A 173 23.53 5.30 -3.74
CA ASP A 173 24.63 6.09 -3.18
C ASP A 173 25.46 5.32 -2.13
N GLY A 174 25.06 4.07 -1.80
CA GLY A 174 25.79 3.17 -0.88
C GLY A 174 25.68 3.56 0.59
N HIS A 175 24.60 4.24 1.00
CA HIS A 175 24.35 4.63 2.39
C HIS A 175 23.68 3.52 3.19
N GLY A 176 23.75 3.60 4.53
CA GLY A 176 22.91 2.77 5.40
C GLY A 176 21.45 3.22 5.38
N LEU A 177 20.51 2.29 5.62
CA LEU A 177 19.10 2.60 5.70
C LEU A 177 18.48 1.94 6.94
N LEU A 178 17.78 2.74 7.73
CA LEU A 178 16.97 2.33 8.87
C LEU A 178 15.51 2.68 8.54
N GLU A 179 14.67 1.68 8.32
CA GLU A 179 13.24 1.91 8.07
C GLU A 179 12.43 1.58 9.33
N TYR A 180 11.66 2.54 9.82
CA TYR A 180 10.85 2.39 11.00
C TYR A 180 9.37 2.16 10.65
N PRO A 181 8.71 1.13 11.21
CA PRO A 181 7.30 0.84 10.99
C PRO A 181 6.41 1.69 11.90
N ILE A 182 5.30 2.20 11.33
CA ILE A 182 4.25 2.92 12.06
C ILE A 182 2.92 2.17 11.94
N TRP A 183 2.29 2.21 10.78
CA TRP A 183 0.98 1.57 10.54
C TRP A 183 1.08 0.06 10.38
N TYR A 184 2.27 -0.46 10.09
CA TYR A 184 2.55 -1.90 10.08
C TYR A 184 2.06 -2.58 11.38
N TRP A 185 2.25 -1.95 12.53
CA TRP A 185 1.82 -2.50 13.82
C TRP A 185 0.30 -2.63 13.94
N LEU A 186 -0.46 -1.83 13.21
CA LEU A 186 -1.92 -1.87 13.19
C LEU A 186 -2.44 -3.00 12.29
N TRP A 187 -1.97 -3.07 11.04
CA TRP A 187 -2.53 -3.98 10.06
C TRP A 187 -1.85 -5.35 10.01
N ALA A 188 -0.56 -5.44 10.28
CA ALA A 188 0.17 -6.71 10.25
C ALA A 188 -0.10 -7.55 11.50
N SER A 189 0.30 -8.80 11.44
CA SER A 189 0.21 -9.74 12.55
C SER A 189 1.55 -10.44 12.81
N PRO A 190 1.77 -11.08 13.97
CA PRO A 190 2.98 -11.82 14.25
C PRO A 190 3.32 -12.96 13.27
N GLU A 191 2.35 -13.40 12.51
CA GLU A 191 2.52 -14.41 11.45
C GLU A 191 3.21 -13.85 10.20
N ASP A 192 3.15 -12.51 9.99
CA ASP A 192 3.89 -11.86 8.91
C ASP A 192 5.40 -12.09 9.09
N PRO A 193 6.12 -12.54 8.04
CA PRO A 193 7.54 -12.87 8.17
C PRO A 193 8.48 -11.66 8.20
N ALA A 194 8.04 -10.48 7.74
CA ALA A 194 8.92 -9.32 7.48
C ALA A 194 9.71 -8.89 8.72
N TRP A 195 9.03 -8.73 9.85
CA TRP A 195 9.67 -8.26 11.10
C TRP A 195 10.75 -9.19 11.65
N ARG A 196 10.78 -10.47 11.24
CA ARG A 196 11.78 -11.44 11.75
C ARG A 196 13.21 -11.13 11.27
N SER A 197 13.34 -10.39 10.18
CA SER A 197 14.62 -9.92 9.64
C SER A 197 15.04 -8.55 10.15
N TRP A 198 14.18 -7.87 10.93
CA TRP A 198 14.46 -6.55 11.45
C TRP A 198 15.41 -6.59 12.65
N ALA A 199 15.89 -5.41 13.03
CA ALA A 199 16.72 -5.23 14.19
C ALA A 199 15.99 -4.44 15.27
N ARG A 200 16.17 -4.81 16.53
CA ARG A 200 15.72 -4.01 17.67
C ARG A 200 16.82 -3.06 18.14
N PHE A 201 16.41 -1.89 18.58
CA PHE A 201 17.27 -0.89 19.19
C PHE A 201 16.82 -0.68 20.63
N PRO A 202 17.54 -1.25 21.63
CA PRO A 202 17.16 -1.11 23.05
C PRO A 202 17.23 0.35 23.52
N LEU A 203 16.26 0.77 24.29
CA LEU A 203 16.16 2.13 24.83
C LEU A 203 16.49 2.17 26.32
N SER A 204 17.35 3.09 26.74
CA SER A 204 17.53 3.41 28.14
C SER A 204 16.29 4.07 28.75
N THR A 205 16.22 4.15 30.05
CA THR A 205 15.13 4.83 30.77
C THR A 205 14.98 6.30 30.34
N GLU A 206 16.11 6.98 30.12
CA GLU A 206 16.15 8.38 29.69
C GLU A 206 15.62 8.53 28.25
N GLN A 207 16.00 7.64 27.35
CA GLN A 207 15.53 7.63 25.95
C GLN A 207 14.03 7.33 25.88
N GLN A 208 13.55 6.35 26.66
CA GLN A 208 12.12 6.07 26.79
C GLN A 208 11.33 7.27 27.33
N ALA A 209 11.88 7.98 28.33
CA ALA A 209 11.25 9.17 28.90
C ALA A 209 11.20 10.33 27.89
N ALA A 210 12.29 10.57 27.16
CA ALA A 210 12.36 11.60 26.12
C ALA A 210 11.36 11.30 24.99
N LYS A 211 11.36 10.08 24.47
CA LYS A 211 10.41 9.63 23.43
C LYS A 211 8.96 9.82 23.89
N ARG A 212 8.62 9.37 25.08
CA ARG A 212 7.27 9.51 25.63
C ARG A 212 6.85 10.97 25.74
N SER A 213 7.73 11.83 26.25
CA SER A 213 7.45 13.26 26.35
C SER A 213 7.29 13.93 25.00
N ALA A 214 8.04 13.48 23.97
CA ALA A 214 7.88 13.96 22.60
C ALA A 214 6.55 13.48 21.98
N MET A 215 6.15 12.22 22.21
CA MET A 215 4.83 11.71 21.81
C MET A 215 3.69 12.51 22.45
N ASP A 216 3.82 12.86 23.72
CA ASP A 216 2.82 13.65 24.44
C ASP A 216 2.67 15.09 23.90
N SER A 217 3.62 15.57 23.10
CA SER A 217 3.54 16.86 22.40
C SER A 217 2.57 16.84 21.20
N GLN A 218 2.25 15.68 20.66
CA GLN A 218 1.38 15.49 19.46
C GLN A 218 -0.11 15.53 19.86
N THR A 219 -0.53 16.59 20.54
CA THR A 219 -1.83 16.68 21.21
C THR A 219 -3.00 16.51 20.24
N SER A 220 -2.91 17.10 19.04
CA SER A 220 -3.97 17.02 18.02
C SER A 220 -4.19 15.61 17.47
N GLN A 221 -3.23 14.69 17.64
CA GLN A 221 -3.30 13.33 17.15
C GLN A 221 -3.68 12.33 18.24
N ILE A 222 -3.30 12.60 19.49
CA ILE A 222 -3.54 11.69 20.64
C ILE A 222 -4.74 12.09 21.50
N ARG A 223 -5.38 13.21 21.20
CA ARG A 223 -6.61 13.70 21.84
C ARG A 223 -7.58 14.16 20.76
N PRO A 224 -8.90 14.13 21.02
CA PRO A 224 -9.86 14.67 20.07
C PRO A 224 -9.66 16.19 19.91
N LEU A 225 -9.81 16.70 18.70
CA LEU A 225 -9.80 18.14 18.42
C LEU A 225 -10.99 18.85 19.10
N SER A 226 -12.13 18.16 19.10
CA SER A 226 -13.34 18.59 19.82
C SER A 226 -14.22 17.39 20.19
N GLY A 227 -15.42 17.62 20.70
CA GLY A 227 -16.43 16.57 20.94
C GLY A 227 -17.33 16.28 19.76
N LEU A 228 -17.06 16.80 18.57
CA LEU A 228 -17.88 16.64 17.38
C LEU A 228 -17.38 15.49 16.50
N PRO A 229 -18.26 14.87 15.68
CA PRO A 229 -17.86 13.89 14.67
C PRO A 229 -16.84 14.47 13.67
N GLY A 230 -15.82 13.68 13.31
CA GLY A 230 -14.71 14.09 12.46
C GLY A 230 -13.51 14.64 13.22
N ASP A 231 -13.64 14.84 14.54
CA ASP A 231 -12.59 15.37 15.44
C ASP A 231 -12.04 14.29 16.39
N GLU A 232 -12.28 13.01 16.12
CA GLU A 232 -11.88 11.89 16.96
C GLU A 232 -10.35 11.74 17.02
N VAL A 233 -9.89 11.02 18.05
CA VAL A 233 -8.46 10.67 18.19
C VAL A 233 -7.97 9.86 17.00
N LEU A 234 -6.89 10.28 16.36
CA LEU A 234 -6.27 9.57 15.26
C LEU A 234 -5.35 8.43 15.77
N LEU A 235 -4.45 8.74 16.68
CA LEU A 235 -3.52 7.80 17.29
C LEU A 235 -4.10 7.26 18.60
N GLY A 236 -4.94 6.23 18.48
CA GLY A 236 -5.58 5.61 19.63
C GLY A 236 -4.59 4.87 20.55
N GLU A 237 -4.99 4.62 21.80
CA GLU A 237 -4.16 3.95 22.80
C GLU A 237 -3.68 2.56 22.33
N GLY A 238 -4.49 1.83 21.56
CA GLY A 238 -4.11 0.53 21.00
C GLY A 238 -2.88 0.61 20.11
N LEU A 239 -2.77 1.66 19.29
CA LEU A 239 -1.62 1.90 18.44
C LEU A 239 -0.43 2.44 19.24
N LEU A 240 -0.66 3.40 20.14
CA LEU A 240 0.41 4.03 20.91
C LEU A 240 1.17 3.04 21.81
N GLN A 241 0.54 1.94 22.26
CA GLN A 241 1.21 0.91 23.05
C GLN A 241 2.43 0.32 22.32
N HIS A 242 2.40 0.16 21.00
CA HIS A 242 3.51 -0.36 20.22
C HIS A 242 4.76 0.53 20.29
N PHE A 243 4.60 1.83 20.44
CA PHE A 243 5.69 2.80 20.50
C PHE A 243 6.21 3.06 21.93
N ARG A 244 5.55 2.47 22.94
CA ARG A 244 5.99 2.54 24.35
C ARG A 244 6.85 1.36 24.79
N ARG A 245 7.23 0.48 23.85
CA ARG A 245 8.18 -0.61 24.10
C ARG A 245 9.51 -0.08 24.63
N SER A 246 10.26 -0.92 25.34
CA SER A 246 11.61 -0.61 25.79
C SER A 246 12.66 -0.70 24.66
N PHE A 247 12.23 -0.80 23.43
CA PHE A 247 13.05 -0.82 22.22
C PHE A 247 12.29 -0.25 21.02
N GLU A 248 13.02 0.26 20.06
CA GLU A 248 12.54 0.57 18.70
C GLU A 248 12.90 -0.56 17.75
N THR A 249 12.26 -0.60 16.61
CA THR A 249 12.44 -1.67 15.62
C THR A 249 12.68 -1.05 14.25
N PHE A 250 13.72 -1.54 13.57
CA PHE A 250 14.12 -1.05 12.24
C PHE A 250 14.35 -2.20 11.27
N ALA A 251 13.84 -2.08 10.06
CA ALA A 251 14.40 -2.82 8.95
C ALA A 251 15.76 -2.19 8.61
N TRP A 252 16.84 -2.92 8.87
CA TRP A 252 18.21 -2.42 8.72
C TRP A 252 18.88 -2.93 7.47
N THR A 253 19.33 -2.01 6.62
CA THR A 253 20.22 -2.29 5.49
C THR A 253 21.56 -1.62 5.73
N PRO A 254 22.67 -2.36 5.90
CA PRO A 254 23.97 -1.78 6.13
C PRO A 254 24.49 -1.04 4.89
N PRO A 255 25.39 -0.04 5.07
CA PRO A 255 25.99 0.69 3.96
C PRO A 255 26.67 -0.24 2.97
N GLY A 256 26.49 0.03 1.66
CA GLY A 256 27.08 -0.78 0.59
C GLY A 256 26.43 -2.15 0.37
N ALA A 257 25.42 -2.51 1.16
CA ALA A 257 24.60 -3.68 0.85
C ALA A 257 23.73 -3.39 -0.38
N GLN A 258 23.54 -4.39 -1.25
CA GLN A 258 22.53 -4.29 -2.28
C GLN A 258 21.15 -4.33 -1.60
N LEU A 259 20.41 -3.23 -1.71
CA LEU A 259 18.99 -3.24 -1.41
C LEU A 259 18.33 -4.11 -2.49
N VAL A 260 18.07 -5.36 -2.15
CA VAL A 260 17.19 -6.19 -2.97
C VAL A 260 15.78 -5.68 -2.68
N PRO A 261 15.07 -5.12 -3.66
CA PRO A 261 13.65 -4.82 -3.47
C PRO A 261 12.98 -6.11 -2.98
N SER A 262 12.10 -6.00 -1.98
CA SER A 262 11.23 -7.13 -1.67
C SER A 262 10.54 -7.52 -2.98
N PRO A 263 10.58 -8.79 -3.40
CA PRO A 263 9.88 -9.16 -4.61
C PRO A 263 8.41 -8.75 -4.45
N PRO A 264 7.82 -8.13 -5.48
CA PRO A 264 6.41 -7.81 -5.43
C PRO A 264 5.60 -9.08 -5.15
N HIS A 265 4.46 -8.94 -4.49
CA HIS A 265 3.54 -10.06 -4.32
C HIS A 265 3.18 -10.66 -5.68
N SER A 266 2.89 -11.95 -5.68
CA SER A 266 2.47 -12.71 -6.85
C SER A 266 1.10 -13.35 -6.61
N SER A 267 0.54 -13.97 -7.63
CA SER A 267 -0.71 -14.74 -7.50
C SER A 267 -0.65 -15.82 -6.41
N ALA A 268 0.54 -16.36 -6.13
CA ALA A 268 0.74 -17.34 -5.05
C ALA A 268 0.50 -16.75 -3.64
N ASP A 269 0.64 -15.43 -3.46
CA ASP A 269 0.37 -14.75 -2.19
C ASP A 269 -1.11 -14.35 -2.04
N ALA A 270 -1.84 -14.28 -3.16
CA ALA A 270 -3.19 -13.72 -3.22
C ALA A 270 -4.15 -14.41 -2.23
N GLN A 271 -4.19 -15.74 -2.20
CA GLN A 271 -5.07 -16.47 -1.28
C GLN A 271 -4.82 -16.03 0.18
N ARG A 272 -3.58 -16.08 0.63
CA ARG A 272 -3.20 -15.74 2.01
C ARG A 272 -3.55 -14.29 2.36
N ILE A 273 -3.27 -13.36 1.43
CA ILE A 273 -3.51 -11.94 1.62
C ILE A 273 -5.01 -11.67 1.71
N PHE A 274 -5.80 -12.16 0.75
CA PHE A 274 -7.23 -11.87 0.69
C PHE A 274 -8.04 -12.64 1.73
N ASP A 275 -7.65 -13.86 2.11
CA ASP A 275 -8.25 -14.55 3.26
C ASP A 275 -8.03 -13.74 4.56
N ALA A 276 -6.85 -13.17 4.75
CA ALA A 276 -6.58 -12.31 5.91
C ALA A 276 -7.38 -10.99 5.89
N VAL A 277 -7.62 -10.41 4.72
CA VAL A 277 -8.46 -9.21 4.56
C VAL A 277 -9.92 -9.53 4.89
N HIS A 278 -10.48 -10.58 4.31
CA HIS A 278 -11.87 -10.99 4.55
C HIS A 278 -12.12 -11.57 5.95
N ALA A 279 -11.09 -12.08 6.63
CA ALA A 279 -11.21 -12.48 8.03
C ALA A 279 -11.44 -11.29 8.99
N LYS A 280 -11.08 -10.08 8.57
CA LYS A 280 -11.26 -8.85 9.36
C LYS A 280 -12.59 -8.16 9.09
N SER A 281 -13.11 -8.26 7.87
CA SER A 281 -14.35 -7.59 7.44
C SER A 281 -15.02 -8.39 6.33
N ASP A 282 -16.34 -8.54 6.41
CA ASP A 282 -17.15 -9.16 5.35
C ASP A 282 -17.22 -8.30 4.07
N ASP A 283 -16.95 -7.01 4.16
CA ASP A 283 -16.98 -6.05 3.04
C ASP A 283 -15.86 -5.00 3.19
N PRO A 284 -14.59 -5.41 3.05
CA PRO A 284 -13.44 -4.56 3.34
C PRO A 284 -13.31 -3.33 2.42
N TRP A 285 -13.91 -3.35 1.23
CA TRP A 285 -13.91 -2.24 0.28
C TRP A 285 -15.23 -1.49 0.20
N ALA A 286 -16.15 -1.77 1.14
CA ALA A 286 -17.48 -1.14 1.18
C ALA A 286 -18.29 -1.29 -0.13
N TYR A 287 -18.13 -2.42 -0.82
CA TYR A 287 -18.84 -2.70 -2.07
C TYR A 287 -20.34 -2.51 -1.97
N THR A 288 -20.94 -2.81 -0.81
CA THR A 288 -22.39 -2.75 -0.61
C THR A 288 -22.87 -1.35 -0.24
N THR A 289 -22.04 -0.51 0.36
CA THR A 289 -22.41 0.79 0.95
C THR A 289 -21.85 1.99 0.21
N SER A 290 -20.68 1.89 -0.43
CA SER A 290 -20.04 2.98 -1.14
C SER A 290 -20.82 3.40 -2.39
N TRP A 291 -21.08 4.70 -2.53
CA TRP A 291 -21.63 5.28 -3.78
C TRP A 291 -20.70 5.07 -4.96
N TYR A 292 -19.38 5.24 -4.74
CA TYR A 292 -18.36 5.05 -5.76
C TYR A 292 -18.41 3.63 -6.32
N GLU A 293 -18.45 2.61 -5.48
CA GLU A 293 -18.51 1.21 -5.89
C GLU A 293 -19.79 0.86 -6.62
N ARG A 294 -20.94 1.36 -6.17
CA ARG A 294 -22.22 1.16 -6.88
C ARG A 294 -22.18 1.79 -8.26
N ARG A 295 -21.69 3.03 -8.36
CA ARG A 295 -21.56 3.74 -9.65
C ARG A 295 -20.62 3.01 -10.60
N LYS A 296 -19.45 2.58 -10.14
CA LYS A 296 -18.47 1.82 -10.93
C LYS A 296 -19.09 0.54 -11.49
N ARG A 297 -19.76 -0.26 -10.67
CA ARG A 297 -20.48 -1.45 -11.13
C ARG A 297 -21.58 -1.16 -12.17
N THR A 298 -22.34 -0.10 -11.96
CA THR A 298 -23.38 0.33 -12.94
C THR A 298 -22.75 0.66 -14.29
N LEU A 299 -21.62 1.37 -14.30
CA LEU A 299 -20.88 1.69 -15.52
C LEU A 299 -20.29 0.42 -16.16
N THR A 300 -19.77 -0.51 -15.36
CA THR A 300 -19.26 -1.81 -15.80
C THR A 300 -20.32 -2.59 -16.56
N LEU A 301 -21.54 -2.70 -16.02
CA LEU A 301 -22.64 -3.38 -16.72
C LEU A 301 -23.10 -2.64 -17.97
N ALA A 302 -23.14 -1.30 -17.93
CA ALA A 302 -23.54 -0.49 -19.07
C ALA A 302 -22.53 -0.54 -20.23
N ALA A 303 -21.25 -0.84 -19.94
CA ALA A 303 -20.21 -0.96 -20.95
C ALA A 303 -20.26 -2.31 -21.72
N LEU A 304 -21.02 -3.28 -21.27
CA LEU A 304 -21.18 -4.56 -21.95
C LEU A 304 -21.94 -4.38 -23.28
N PRO A 305 -21.33 -4.68 -24.44
CA PRO A 305 -21.92 -4.39 -25.75
C PRO A 305 -23.09 -5.30 -26.14
N GLN A 306 -23.23 -6.47 -25.50
CA GLN A 306 -24.33 -7.40 -25.77
C GLN A 306 -25.34 -7.39 -24.63
N GLU A 307 -26.63 -7.59 -24.96
CA GLU A 307 -27.69 -7.65 -23.97
C GLU A 307 -27.57 -8.86 -23.05
N THR A 308 -27.21 -10.02 -23.62
CA THR A 308 -27.05 -11.29 -22.89
C THR A 308 -25.83 -12.07 -23.39
N TYR A 309 -25.29 -12.91 -22.50
CA TYR A 309 -24.19 -13.81 -22.75
C TYR A 309 -24.58 -15.25 -22.40
N PHE A 310 -24.04 -16.20 -23.12
CA PHE A 310 -24.34 -17.62 -22.91
C PHE A 310 -23.49 -18.17 -21.76
N SER A 311 -22.18 -17.88 -21.76
CA SER A 311 -21.19 -18.41 -20.78
C SER A 311 -20.22 -17.33 -20.33
N GLY A 312 -20.41 -16.82 -19.12
CA GLY A 312 -19.54 -15.81 -18.50
C GLY A 312 -18.50 -16.42 -17.57
N LEU A 313 -17.33 -15.79 -17.49
CA LEU A 313 -16.30 -16.00 -16.48
C LEU A 313 -16.00 -14.66 -15.80
N GLU A 314 -16.17 -14.58 -14.47
CA GLU A 314 -15.71 -13.46 -13.67
C GLU A 314 -14.51 -13.87 -12.84
N ILE A 315 -13.40 -13.12 -12.97
CA ILE A 315 -12.13 -13.34 -12.29
C ILE A 315 -12.03 -12.36 -11.14
N GLY A 316 -11.85 -12.85 -9.91
CA GLY A 316 -11.80 -12.05 -8.69
C GLY A 316 -13.17 -11.57 -8.23
N CYS A 317 -14.10 -12.49 -8.06
CA CYS A 317 -15.49 -12.13 -7.72
C CYS A 317 -15.67 -11.61 -6.30
N SER A 318 -14.67 -11.74 -5.43
CA SER A 318 -14.73 -11.36 -4.03
C SER A 318 -16.02 -11.85 -3.36
N ILE A 319 -16.78 -10.98 -2.70
CA ILE A 319 -18.03 -11.30 -2.03
C ILE A 319 -19.26 -11.37 -2.98
N GLY A 320 -19.05 -11.40 -4.30
CA GLY A 320 -20.07 -11.63 -5.30
C GLY A 320 -21.00 -10.46 -5.59
N THR A 321 -20.62 -9.21 -5.32
CA THR A 321 -21.47 -8.03 -5.57
C THR A 321 -21.64 -7.76 -7.06
N LEU A 322 -20.58 -7.76 -7.85
CA LEU A 322 -20.63 -7.62 -9.31
C LEU A 322 -21.23 -8.88 -9.95
N THR A 323 -20.88 -10.08 -9.44
CA THR A 323 -21.42 -11.36 -9.88
C THR A 323 -22.95 -11.39 -9.89
N ALA A 324 -23.58 -10.91 -8.82
CA ALA A 324 -25.05 -10.88 -8.69
C ALA A 324 -25.73 -10.01 -9.78
N GLU A 325 -25.06 -8.93 -10.19
CA GLU A 325 -25.54 -8.06 -11.26
C GLU A 325 -25.25 -8.68 -12.65
N LEU A 326 -24.08 -9.29 -12.87
CA LEU A 326 -23.72 -10.02 -14.09
C LEU A 326 -24.60 -11.26 -14.31
N ALA A 327 -25.08 -11.89 -13.24
CA ALA A 327 -25.99 -13.03 -13.32
C ALA A 327 -27.28 -12.74 -14.09
N THR A 328 -27.72 -11.49 -14.14
CA THR A 328 -28.89 -11.07 -14.93
C THR A 328 -28.62 -10.99 -16.43
N ARG A 329 -27.34 -11.04 -16.82
CA ARG A 329 -26.86 -10.87 -18.19
C ARG A 329 -26.26 -12.17 -18.76
N CYS A 330 -26.09 -13.21 -17.93
CA CYS A 330 -25.48 -14.48 -18.32
C CYS A 330 -26.44 -15.66 -18.14
N ALA A 331 -26.54 -16.54 -19.14
CA ALA A 331 -27.26 -17.80 -18.98
C ALA A 331 -26.52 -18.75 -18.03
N SER A 332 -25.19 -18.74 -18.06
CA SER A 332 -24.30 -19.43 -17.12
C SER A 332 -23.14 -18.48 -16.76
N LEU A 333 -22.81 -18.37 -15.48
CA LEU A 333 -21.71 -17.54 -14.99
C LEU A 333 -20.85 -18.33 -14.02
N LEU A 334 -19.57 -18.48 -14.33
CA LEU A 334 -18.57 -19.00 -13.40
C LEU A 334 -17.85 -17.81 -12.75
N ALA A 335 -17.96 -17.68 -11.43
CA ALA A 335 -17.28 -16.67 -10.65
C ALA A 335 -16.13 -17.32 -9.85
N VAL A 336 -14.91 -16.81 -9.99
CA VAL A 336 -13.73 -17.39 -9.37
C VAL A 336 -13.01 -16.37 -8.49
N ASP A 337 -12.45 -16.85 -7.37
CA ASP A 337 -11.61 -16.05 -6.48
C ASP A 337 -10.52 -16.93 -5.85
N ALA A 338 -9.41 -16.34 -5.45
CA ALA A 338 -8.35 -17.04 -4.72
C ALA A 338 -8.72 -17.23 -3.23
N SER A 339 -9.54 -16.34 -2.66
CA SER A 339 -9.95 -16.38 -1.25
C SER A 339 -11.16 -17.29 -1.03
N GLY A 340 -10.97 -18.34 -0.26
CA GLY A 340 -12.07 -19.19 0.20
C GLY A 340 -13.03 -18.44 1.11
N THR A 341 -12.52 -17.57 1.97
CA THR A 341 -13.33 -16.73 2.87
C THR A 341 -14.26 -15.78 2.10
N ALA A 342 -13.78 -15.15 1.04
CA ALA A 342 -14.61 -14.33 0.15
C ALA A 342 -15.69 -15.14 -0.54
N LEU A 343 -15.36 -16.35 -1.03
CA LEU A 343 -16.31 -17.23 -1.71
C LEU A 343 -17.42 -17.74 -0.80
N ASP A 344 -17.18 -17.94 0.48
CA ASP A 344 -18.22 -18.29 1.46
C ASP A 344 -19.26 -17.15 1.61
N LEU A 345 -18.83 -15.90 1.53
CA LEU A 345 -19.71 -14.73 1.50
C LEU A 345 -20.45 -14.64 0.16
N ALA A 346 -19.74 -14.84 -0.95
CA ALA A 346 -20.31 -14.84 -2.29
C ALA A 346 -21.38 -15.91 -2.45
N ALA A 347 -21.14 -17.14 -1.98
CA ALA A 347 -22.10 -18.24 -2.08
C ALA A 347 -23.45 -17.92 -1.41
N ARG A 348 -23.41 -17.22 -0.27
CA ARG A 348 -24.64 -16.75 0.41
C ARG A 348 -25.41 -15.72 -0.43
N ARG A 349 -24.70 -14.76 -1.02
CA ARG A 349 -25.29 -13.72 -1.88
C ARG A 349 -25.85 -14.28 -3.17
N LEU A 350 -25.16 -15.26 -3.75
CA LEU A 350 -25.45 -15.81 -5.07
C LEU A 350 -26.46 -16.96 -5.04
N ALA A 351 -26.88 -17.42 -3.86
CA ALA A 351 -27.90 -18.48 -3.71
C ALA A 351 -29.18 -18.26 -4.52
N PRO A 352 -29.70 -17.01 -4.74
CA PRO A 352 -30.86 -16.79 -5.59
C PRO A 352 -30.62 -16.97 -7.10
N PHE A 353 -29.38 -17.14 -7.57
CA PHE A 353 -29.04 -17.17 -8.99
C PHE A 353 -28.59 -18.58 -9.41
N PRO A 354 -29.49 -19.46 -9.87
CA PRO A 354 -29.17 -20.85 -10.17
C PRO A 354 -28.21 -21.04 -11.36
N GLY A 355 -28.06 -20.02 -12.22
CA GLY A 355 -27.11 -20.00 -13.32
C GLY A 355 -25.67 -19.64 -12.92
N VAL A 356 -25.45 -19.31 -11.63
CA VAL A 356 -24.12 -18.91 -11.13
C VAL A 356 -23.47 -20.07 -10.38
N SER A 357 -22.20 -20.30 -10.65
CA SER A 357 -21.35 -21.20 -9.88
C SER A 357 -20.10 -20.48 -9.40
N THR A 358 -19.64 -20.81 -8.18
CA THR A 358 -18.40 -20.26 -7.62
C THR A 358 -17.34 -21.34 -7.53
N ARG A 359 -16.06 -20.96 -7.71
CA ARG A 359 -14.93 -21.87 -7.55
C ARG A 359 -13.71 -21.14 -7.02
N GLN A 360 -13.03 -21.76 -6.04
CA GLN A 360 -11.75 -21.26 -5.58
C GLN A 360 -10.66 -21.66 -6.56
N LEU A 361 -9.99 -20.66 -7.17
CA LEU A 361 -8.91 -20.85 -8.12
C LEU A 361 -7.88 -19.74 -7.97
N THR A 362 -6.59 -20.12 -8.01
CA THR A 362 -5.47 -19.17 -8.07
C THR A 362 -5.03 -19.00 -9.52
N LEU A 363 -5.53 -17.96 -10.17
CA LEU A 363 -5.20 -17.69 -11.56
C LEU A 363 -3.85 -16.95 -11.68
N PRO A 364 -3.12 -17.18 -12.80
CA PRO A 364 -3.49 -17.93 -13.99
C PRO A 364 -3.20 -19.44 -13.92
N ALA A 365 -2.63 -19.95 -12.81
CA ALA A 365 -2.20 -21.35 -12.71
C ALA A 365 -3.37 -22.35 -12.84
N ASP A 366 -4.48 -22.06 -12.16
CA ASP A 366 -5.64 -22.94 -12.06
C ASP A 366 -6.73 -22.54 -13.06
N TRP A 367 -6.45 -22.54 -14.38
CA TRP A 367 -7.41 -22.07 -15.38
C TRP A 367 -8.64 -23.00 -15.50
N PRO A 368 -9.88 -22.45 -15.45
CA PRO A 368 -11.08 -23.26 -15.64
C PRO A 368 -11.23 -23.69 -17.09
N GLY A 369 -11.65 -24.94 -17.31
CA GLY A 369 -11.96 -25.43 -18.65
C GLY A 369 -13.23 -24.78 -19.23
N GLY A 370 -13.38 -24.86 -20.55
CA GLY A 370 -14.55 -24.36 -21.28
C GLY A 370 -14.23 -23.17 -22.18
N ARG A 371 -15.28 -22.68 -22.85
CA ARG A 371 -15.24 -21.45 -23.68
C ARG A 371 -16.22 -20.43 -23.10
N PHE A 372 -15.83 -19.17 -23.17
CA PHE A 372 -16.60 -18.05 -22.59
C PHE A 372 -16.86 -17.00 -23.68
N ASP A 373 -18.08 -16.49 -23.76
CA ASP A 373 -18.42 -15.35 -24.61
C ASP A 373 -18.39 -14.01 -23.82
N LEU A 374 -18.21 -14.10 -22.50
CA LEU A 374 -17.87 -12.97 -21.62
C LEU A 374 -16.77 -13.37 -20.66
N VAL A 375 -15.71 -12.59 -20.57
CA VAL A 375 -14.73 -12.64 -19.47
C VAL A 375 -14.65 -11.26 -18.82
N VAL A 376 -14.77 -11.22 -17.49
CA VAL A 376 -14.67 -9.99 -16.70
C VAL A 376 -13.46 -10.08 -15.78
N VAL A 377 -12.58 -9.10 -15.86
CA VAL A 377 -11.43 -8.92 -14.97
C VAL A 377 -11.57 -7.55 -14.32
N SER A 378 -12.08 -7.55 -13.09
CA SER A 378 -12.36 -6.32 -12.36
C SER A 378 -11.60 -6.30 -11.04
N GLU A 379 -10.75 -5.28 -10.86
CA GLU A 379 -9.94 -5.06 -9.65
C GLU A 379 -9.00 -6.22 -9.29
N VAL A 380 -8.47 -6.95 -10.31
CA VAL A 380 -7.64 -8.15 -10.11
C VAL A 380 -6.32 -8.08 -10.86
N GLY A 381 -6.29 -7.53 -12.06
CA GLY A 381 -5.13 -7.60 -12.96
C GLY A 381 -3.84 -7.08 -12.35
N TYR A 382 -3.91 -6.09 -11.48
CA TYR A 382 -2.76 -5.53 -10.78
C TYR A 382 -2.28 -6.36 -9.57
N TYR A 383 -3.03 -7.42 -9.18
CA TYR A 383 -2.58 -8.41 -8.21
C TYR A 383 -1.79 -9.57 -8.85
N LEU A 384 -1.30 -9.36 -10.04
CA LEU A 384 -0.42 -10.26 -10.77
C LEU A 384 0.89 -9.56 -11.09
N SER A 385 1.97 -10.33 -11.23
CA SER A 385 3.16 -9.81 -11.91
C SER A 385 2.87 -9.60 -13.41
N ALA A 386 3.69 -8.80 -14.10
CA ALA A 386 3.54 -8.60 -15.53
C ALA A 386 3.59 -9.93 -16.32
N ALA A 387 4.46 -10.86 -15.91
CA ALA A 387 4.58 -12.18 -16.50
C ALA A 387 3.32 -13.05 -16.27
N GLU A 388 2.76 -13.02 -15.06
CA GLU A 388 1.51 -13.75 -14.75
C GLU A 388 0.32 -13.17 -15.51
N LEU A 389 0.25 -11.83 -15.64
CA LEU A 389 -0.80 -11.17 -16.42
C LEU A 389 -0.72 -11.56 -17.91
N GLU A 390 0.47 -11.67 -18.48
CA GLU A 390 0.63 -12.16 -19.85
C GLU A 390 0.08 -13.60 -20.02
N VAL A 391 0.36 -14.48 -19.05
CA VAL A 391 -0.19 -15.84 -19.03
C VAL A 391 -1.72 -15.81 -18.89
N LEU A 392 -2.26 -14.96 -18.00
CA LEU A 392 -3.71 -14.78 -17.85
C LEU A 392 -4.36 -14.35 -19.17
N LEU A 393 -3.80 -13.36 -19.84
CA LEU A 393 -4.30 -12.86 -21.14
C LEU A 393 -4.23 -13.93 -22.23
N GLN A 394 -3.18 -14.76 -22.22
CA GLN A 394 -3.09 -15.91 -23.11
C GLN A 394 -4.21 -16.92 -22.83
N ARG A 395 -4.48 -17.27 -21.57
CA ARG A 395 -5.57 -18.17 -21.20
C ARG A 395 -6.94 -17.62 -21.60
N ILE A 396 -7.14 -16.30 -21.42
CA ILE A 396 -8.35 -15.61 -21.89
C ILE A 396 -8.48 -15.77 -23.41
N GLN A 397 -7.42 -15.50 -24.16
CA GLN A 397 -7.42 -15.63 -25.62
C GLN A 397 -7.77 -17.05 -26.10
N GLU A 398 -7.17 -18.08 -25.47
CA GLU A 398 -7.39 -19.49 -25.80
C GLU A 398 -8.82 -19.97 -25.49
N SER A 399 -9.46 -19.43 -24.46
CA SER A 399 -10.80 -19.83 -23.98
C SER A 399 -11.93 -18.90 -24.43
N MET A 400 -11.62 -17.77 -25.05
CA MET A 400 -12.64 -16.85 -25.57
C MET A 400 -13.37 -17.41 -26.76
N ALA A 401 -14.67 -17.29 -26.78
CA ALA A 401 -15.48 -17.61 -27.97
C ALA A 401 -15.28 -16.53 -29.04
N PRO A 402 -15.40 -16.89 -30.35
CA PRO A 402 -15.37 -15.90 -31.43
C PRO A 402 -16.42 -14.82 -31.24
N GLY A 403 -16.01 -13.53 -31.34
CA GLY A 403 -16.87 -12.39 -31.07
C GLY A 403 -17.18 -12.16 -29.58
N GLY A 404 -16.56 -12.90 -28.68
CA GLY A 404 -16.74 -12.75 -27.23
C GLY A 404 -16.15 -11.44 -26.69
N THR A 405 -16.61 -11.05 -25.55
CA THR A 405 -16.26 -9.78 -24.88
C THR A 405 -15.32 -10.01 -23.72
N LEU A 406 -14.20 -9.30 -23.69
CA LEU A 406 -13.37 -9.11 -22.50
C LEU A 406 -13.66 -7.73 -21.91
N LEU A 407 -14.09 -7.69 -20.65
CA LEU A 407 -14.27 -6.44 -19.91
C LEU A 407 -13.18 -6.33 -18.83
N LEU A 408 -12.47 -5.22 -18.85
CA LEU A 408 -11.46 -4.85 -17.86
C LEU A 408 -11.95 -3.61 -17.08
N CYS A 409 -11.86 -3.64 -15.75
CA CYS A 409 -12.17 -2.48 -14.91
C CYS A 409 -11.18 -2.44 -13.74
N HIS A 410 -10.35 -1.38 -13.66
CA HIS A 410 -9.29 -1.32 -12.67
C HIS A 410 -9.14 0.08 -12.07
N TRP A 411 -8.86 0.13 -10.79
CA TRP A 411 -8.34 1.29 -10.07
C TRP A 411 -7.01 1.72 -10.70
N ARG A 412 -6.81 3.03 -10.91
CA ARG A 412 -5.67 3.56 -11.67
C ARG A 412 -4.44 3.88 -10.86
N HIS A 413 -4.61 3.93 -9.54
CA HIS A 413 -3.50 4.24 -8.65
C HIS A 413 -2.69 2.99 -8.31
N PRO A 414 -1.39 3.14 -8.02
CA PRO A 414 -0.55 2.01 -7.62
C PRO A 414 -1.09 1.26 -6.41
N VAL A 415 -0.92 -0.04 -6.42
CA VAL A 415 -1.32 -0.93 -5.31
C VAL A 415 -0.06 -1.36 -4.56
N SER A 416 0.04 -0.96 -3.29
CA SER A 416 1.22 -1.22 -2.47
C SER A 416 1.58 -2.71 -2.42
N GLY A 417 2.85 -3.01 -2.64
CA GLY A 417 3.37 -4.38 -2.65
C GLY A 417 3.13 -5.15 -3.95
N TRP A 418 2.50 -4.55 -4.97
CA TRP A 418 2.24 -5.17 -6.27
C TRP A 418 2.94 -4.40 -7.40
N GLU A 419 3.29 -5.12 -8.47
CA GLU A 419 4.10 -4.58 -9.57
C GLU A 419 3.29 -3.63 -10.48
N LEU A 420 2.00 -3.95 -10.70
CA LEU A 420 1.16 -3.30 -11.70
C LEU A 420 0.15 -2.34 -11.06
N ASP A 421 -0.26 -1.36 -11.83
CA ASP A 421 -1.44 -0.52 -11.62
C ASP A 421 -2.50 -0.75 -12.72
N GLY A 422 -3.66 -0.13 -12.60
CA GLY A 422 -4.74 -0.32 -13.57
C GLY A 422 -4.37 0.10 -14.99
N ASP A 423 -3.65 1.21 -15.16
CA ASP A 423 -3.24 1.69 -16.49
C ASP A 423 -2.25 0.72 -17.16
N SER A 424 -1.32 0.14 -16.40
CA SER A 424 -0.38 -0.88 -16.85
C SER A 424 -1.09 -2.18 -17.27
N VAL A 425 -2.08 -2.62 -16.49
CA VAL A 425 -2.91 -3.79 -16.82
C VAL A 425 -3.59 -3.61 -18.17
N HIS A 426 -4.26 -2.47 -18.40
CA HIS A 426 -4.94 -2.18 -19.64
C HIS A 426 -3.97 -2.04 -20.83
N ALA A 427 -2.81 -1.43 -20.62
CA ALA A 427 -1.77 -1.31 -21.65
C ALA A 427 -1.24 -2.69 -22.08
N LEU A 428 -0.94 -3.58 -21.13
CA LEU A 428 -0.51 -4.94 -21.40
C LEU A 428 -1.60 -5.73 -22.15
N ALA A 429 -2.86 -5.61 -21.73
CA ALA A 429 -3.97 -6.29 -22.40
C ALA A 429 -4.12 -5.86 -23.87
N ARG A 430 -4.11 -4.54 -24.15
CA ARG A 430 -4.16 -4.03 -25.53
C ARG A 430 -2.99 -4.51 -26.38
N ASN A 431 -1.79 -4.45 -25.83
CA ASN A 431 -0.56 -4.83 -26.53
C ASN A 431 -0.53 -6.34 -26.85
N ARG A 432 -1.00 -7.17 -25.91
CA ARG A 432 -0.96 -8.63 -26.02
C ARG A 432 -2.06 -9.18 -26.92
N LEU A 433 -3.30 -8.72 -26.73
CA LEU A 433 -4.47 -9.27 -27.42
C LEU A 433 -4.68 -8.65 -28.80
N ARG A 434 -4.40 -7.36 -28.95
CA ARG A 434 -4.65 -6.57 -30.17
C ARG A 434 -6.10 -6.66 -30.68
N TRP A 435 -7.03 -6.94 -29.77
CA TRP A 435 -8.45 -6.98 -30.08
C TRP A 435 -9.02 -5.58 -30.21
N PRO A 436 -10.04 -5.38 -31.09
CA PRO A 436 -10.73 -4.11 -31.17
C PRO A 436 -11.34 -3.68 -29.84
N THR A 437 -11.14 -2.40 -29.46
CA THR A 437 -11.82 -1.78 -28.35
C THR A 437 -13.24 -1.40 -28.74
N ALA A 438 -14.23 -1.98 -28.08
CA ALA A 438 -15.65 -1.67 -28.28
C ALA A 438 -16.10 -0.47 -27.44
N GLY A 439 -15.47 -0.26 -26.29
CA GLY A 439 -15.78 0.87 -25.39
C GLY A 439 -14.60 1.15 -24.46
N LEU A 440 -14.39 2.43 -24.17
CA LEU A 440 -13.40 2.92 -23.20
C LEU A 440 -14.03 4.04 -22.40
N TYR A 441 -14.00 3.88 -21.09
CA TYR A 441 -14.35 4.93 -20.13
C TYR A 441 -13.20 5.10 -19.15
N GLN A 442 -12.74 6.32 -18.97
CA GLN A 442 -11.62 6.64 -18.10
C GLN A 442 -11.94 7.88 -17.29
N GLU A 443 -11.71 7.80 -16.01
CA GLU A 443 -11.77 8.95 -15.11
C GLU A 443 -10.52 8.98 -14.21
N ARG A 444 -10.53 9.86 -13.20
CA ARG A 444 -9.38 10.02 -12.30
C ARG A 444 -9.00 8.71 -11.62
N ASP A 445 -9.99 7.98 -11.10
CA ASP A 445 -9.76 6.90 -10.14
C ASP A 445 -9.85 5.49 -10.76
N PHE A 446 -10.56 5.31 -11.87
CA PHE A 446 -10.60 4.02 -12.56
C PHE A 446 -10.64 4.13 -14.08
N VAL A 447 -10.27 3.05 -14.73
CA VAL A 447 -10.38 2.83 -16.18
C VAL A 447 -11.20 1.57 -16.43
N LEU A 448 -12.12 1.65 -17.40
CA LEU A 448 -13.02 0.58 -17.82
C LEU A 448 -12.92 0.44 -19.33
N GLU A 449 -12.64 -0.76 -19.81
CA GLU A 449 -12.46 -1.05 -21.23
C GLU A 449 -13.11 -2.37 -21.62
N THR A 450 -13.75 -2.39 -22.79
CA THR A 450 -14.27 -3.60 -23.41
C THR A 450 -13.54 -3.88 -24.71
N LEU A 451 -12.99 -5.10 -24.82
CA LEU A 451 -12.33 -5.61 -26.01
C LEU A 451 -13.16 -6.75 -26.59
N VAL A 452 -13.24 -6.86 -27.93
CA VAL A 452 -14.02 -7.91 -28.60
C VAL A 452 -13.09 -8.83 -29.38
N ALA A 453 -13.18 -10.13 -29.11
CA ALA A 453 -12.39 -11.13 -29.81
C ALA A 453 -12.76 -11.21 -31.31
N PRO A 454 -11.83 -11.53 -32.21
CA PRO A 454 -12.12 -11.73 -33.63
C PRO A 454 -13.22 -12.77 -33.84
N ALA A 455 -14.12 -12.51 -34.80
CA ALA A 455 -15.24 -13.42 -35.10
C ALA A 455 -14.78 -14.71 -35.78
N ASP A 456 -13.65 -14.71 -36.49
CA ASP A 456 -13.21 -15.77 -37.38
C ASP A 456 -12.15 -16.71 -36.79
N GLY A 457 -11.78 -16.54 -35.52
CA GLY A 457 -10.68 -17.32 -34.92
C GLY A 457 -9.30 -17.09 -35.56
N SER A 458 -9.17 -16.10 -36.44
CA SER A 458 -7.90 -15.72 -37.03
C SER A 458 -7.04 -14.99 -36.03
N ASP A 459 -5.85 -15.50 -35.76
CA ASP A 459 -4.81 -14.79 -35.00
C ASP A 459 -4.57 -13.43 -35.65
N ALA A 460 -4.83 -12.36 -34.92
CA ALA A 460 -4.49 -10.99 -35.33
C ALA A 460 -2.97 -10.82 -35.18
N GLY A 461 -2.20 -11.32 -36.10
CA GLY A 461 -0.75 -11.25 -35.95
C GLY A 461 0.08 -11.76 -37.12
N ASP A 462 -0.14 -11.24 -38.32
CA ASP A 462 0.95 -11.18 -39.32
C ASP A 462 1.19 -9.69 -39.64
N PRO A 463 2.32 -9.09 -39.25
CA PRO A 463 2.70 -7.76 -39.72
C PRO A 463 3.07 -7.94 -41.22
N GLY A 464 2.16 -7.60 -42.12
CA GLY A 464 2.46 -7.49 -43.53
C GLY A 464 3.75 -6.70 -43.80
N PRO A 465 4.47 -6.96 -44.90
CA PRO A 465 5.76 -6.36 -45.19
C PRO A 465 5.65 -4.84 -45.30
N PRO A 466 6.70 -4.10 -44.95
CA PRO A 466 6.70 -2.63 -45.02
C PRO A 466 6.45 -2.18 -46.43
N VAL A 467 5.44 -1.33 -46.60
CA VAL A 467 5.16 -0.66 -47.89
C VAL A 467 6.32 0.29 -48.17
N SER A 468 6.96 0.05 -49.30
CA SER A 468 8.07 0.81 -49.90
C SER A 468 7.70 2.24 -50.21
#